data_a958cac757b3077f0d03a19aa473e4ca
#
_entry.id   a958cac757b3077f0d03a19aa473e4ca
#
_cell.length_a   1.000
_cell.length_b   1.000
_cell.length_c   1.000
_cell.angle_alpha   90.00
_cell.angle_beta   90.00
_cell.angle_gamma   90.00
#
_symmetry.space_group_name_H-M   'P 1'
#
loop_
_entity.id
_entity.type
_entity.pdbx_description
1 polymer ?
#
loop_
_entity_poly.entity_id
_entity_poly.type
_entity_poly.pdbx_seq_one_letter_code
_entity_poly.pdbx_strand_id
1 'polypeptide(L)' 'MELKKYITYEEPLEGKSFTINQLHEVYRDLVSKEEYPDFECWFTDMLKSGVFKEV' A
#
# COMPACT_ATOMS: atom_id res chain seq x y z
N MET A 1 14.32 10.39 -13.10
CA MET A 1 12.91 9.97 -12.94
C MET A 1 12.62 9.76 -11.47
N GLU A 2 11.62 10.45 -10.97
CA GLU A 2 11.27 10.34 -9.57
C GLU A 2 10.32 9.20 -9.33
N LEU A 3 10.57 8.43 -8.27
CA LEU A 3 9.67 7.39 -7.84
C LEU A 3 8.60 7.99 -6.92
N LYS A 4 7.37 7.68 -7.18
CA LYS A 4 6.29 8.10 -6.30
C LYS A 4 6.35 7.32 -5.00
N LYS A 5 6.08 8.01 -3.91
CA LYS A 5 6.01 7.40 -2.60
C LYS A 5 4.62 7.59 -2.01
N TYR A 6 4.24 6.67 -1.17
CA TYR A 6 2.94 6.70 -0.51
C TYR A 6 3.14 6.56 0.99
N ILE A 7 2.50 7.45 1.75
CA ILE A 7 2.54 7.37 3.20
C ILE A 7 1.35 6.52 3.65
N THR A 8 1.61 5.61 4.60
CA THR A 8 0.56 4.78 5.15
C THR A 8 0.05 5.37 6.45
N TYR A 9 -1.24 5.22 6.69
CA TYR A 9 -1.89 5.72 7.89
C TYR A 9 -2.55 4.63 8.72
N GLU A 10 -2.15 3.38 8.51
CA GLU A 10 -2.70 2.23 9.23
C GLU A 10 -1.57 1.40 9.84
N GLU A 11 -1.78 0.99 11.09
CA GLU A 11 -0.81 0.13 11.76
C GLU A 11 -0.71 -1.23 11.06
N PRO A 12 0.46 -1.87 11.10
CA PRO A 12 1.67 -1.47 11.81
C PRO A 12 2.57 -0.50 11.04
N LEU A 13 2.14 -0.05 9.87
CA LEU A 13 2.97 0.74 8.96
C LEU A 13 2.69 2.24 9.04
N GLU A 14 1.93 2.67 10.04
CA GLU A 14 1.55 4.07 10.18
C GLU A 14 2.75 5.00 10.21
N GLY A 15 2.66 6.06 9.40
CA GLY A 15 3.70 7.08 9.34
C GLY A 15 4.90 6.74 8.48
N LYS A 16 4.93 5.56 7.88
CA LYS A 16 6.02 5.15 7.01
C LYS A 16 5.66 5.40 5.56
N SER A 17 6.67 5.74 4.76
CA SER A 17 6.46 5.92 3.31
C SER A 17 7.08 4.77 2.53
N PHE A 18 6.44 4.42 1.43
CA PHE A 18 6.84 3.30 0.60
C PHE A 18 6.75 3.65 -0.87
N THR A 19 7.66 3.10 -1.66
CA THR A 19 7.53 3.15 -3.11
C THR A 19 6.55 2.06 -3.54
N ILE A 20 6.12 2.11 -4.81
CA ILE A 20 5.24 1.07 -5.35
C ILE A 20 5.86 -0.32 -5.18
N ASN A 21 7.16 -0.44 -5.47
CA ASN A 21 7.83 -1.74 -5.33
C ASN A 21 7.81 -2.25 -3.89
N GLN A 22 8.00 -1.35 -2.94
CA GLN A 22 7.94 -1.72 -1.53
C GLN A 22 6.52 -2.11 -1.11
N LEU A 23 5.52 -1.45 -1.67
CA LEU A 23 4.13 -1.81 -1.40
C LEU A 23 3.77 -3.19 -1.95
N HIS A 24 4.35 -3.57 -3.10
CA HIS A 24 4.18 -4.93 -3.61
C HIS A 24 4.70 -5.97 -2.62
N GLU A 25 5.84 -5.69 -1.99
CA GLU A 25 6.39 -6.59 -0.98
C GLU A 25 5.51 -6.65 0.26
N VAL A 26 4.99 -5.52 0.70
CA VAL A 26 4.05 -5.47 1.82
C VAL A 26 2.80 -6.30 1.51
N TYR A 27 2.26 -6.14 0.32
CA TYR A 27 1.09 -6.90 -0.10
C TYR A 27 1.37 -8.40 -0.05
N ARG A 28 2.50 -8.82 -0.58
CA ARG A 28 2.87 -10.23 -0.61
C ARG A 28 2.99 -10.84 0.79
N ASP A 29 3.55 -10.05 1.72
CA ASP A 29 3.90 -10.57 3.04
C ASP A 29 2.78 -10.40 4.08
N LEU A 30 1.99 -9.35 3.97
CA LEU A 30 1.03 -8.99 5.01
C LEU A 30 -0.44 -9.09 4.60
N VAL A 31 -0.72 -9.09 3.33
CA VAL A 31 -2.11 -9.05 2.85
C VAL A 31 -2.55 -10.44 2.41
N SER A 32 -3.75 -10.82 2.85
CA SER A 32 -4.34 -12.09 2.46
C SER A 32 -4.91 -12.01 1.05
N LYS A 33 -4.55 -12.97 0.21
CA LYS A 33 -5.09 -13.04 -1.14
C LYS A 33 -6.56 -13.42 -1.17
N GLU A 34 -7.07 -13.90 -0.05
CA GLU A 34 -8.50 -14.18 0.08
C GLU A 34 -9.30 -12.89 0.16
N GLU A 35 -8.75 -11.87 0.82
CA GLU A 35 -9.39 -10.56 0.92
C GLU A 35 -9.17 -9.75 -0.34
N TYR A 36 -7.95 -9.78 -0.86
CA TYR A 36 -7.55 -8.98 -2.03
C TYR A 36 -6.81 -9.90 -3.00
N PRO A 37 -7.48 -10.37 -4.04
CA PRO A 37 -6.88 -11.35 -4.96
C PRO A 37 -5.71 -10.82 -5.76
N ASP A 38 -5.59 -9.49 -5.91
CA ASP A 38 -4.43 -8.92 -6.59
C ASP A 38 -4.02 -7.60 -5.94
N PHE A 39 -2.80 -7.17 -6.26
CA PHE A 39 -2.23 -5.97 -5.70
C PHE A 39 -3.05 -4.72 -6.05
N GLU A 40 -3.50 -4.61 -7.28
CA GLU A 40 -4.24 -3.42 -7.71
C GLU A 40 -5.52 -3.23 -6.93
N CYS A 41 -6.23 -4.30 -6.66
CA CYS A 41 -7.44 -4.26 -5.86
C CYS A 41 -7.15 -3.70 -4.47
N TRP A 42 -6.13 -4.22 -3.82
CA TRP A 42 -5.72 -3.79 -2.50
C TRP A 42 -5.27 -2.33 -2.52
N PHE A 43 -4.39 -2.00 -3.46
CA PHE A 43 -3.81 -0.67 -3.55
C PHE A 43 -4.90 0.39 -3.80
N THR A 44 -5.79 0.12 -4.74
CA THR A 44 -6.88 1.03 -5.06
C THR A 44 -7.80 1.24 -3.86
N ASP A 45 -8.14 0.17 -3.16
CA ASP A 45 -8.99 0.24 -1.99
C ASP A 45 -8.35 1.07 -0.88
N MET A 46 -7.05 0.87 -0.66
CA MET A 46 -6.32 1.62 0.35
C MET A 46 -6.25 3.12 0.01
N LEU A 47 -6.10 3.44 -1.27
CA LEU A 47 -6.11 4.84 -1.69
C LEU A 47 -7.48 5.47 -1.49
N LYS A 48 -8.54 4.75 -1.83
CA LYS A 48 -9.90 5.26 -1.68
C LYS A 48 -10.29 5.47 -0.22
N SER A 49 -9.84 4.59 0.65
CA SER A 49 -10.16 4.69 2.08
C SER A 49 -9.26 5.67 2.82
N GLY A 50 -8.24 6.19 2.17
CA GLY A 50 -7.33 7.16 2.78
C GLY A 50 -6.21 6.54 3.59
N VAL A 51 -6.05 5.23 3.54
CA VAL A 51 -4.94 4.54 4.22
C VAL A 51 -3.61 4.92 3.60
N PHE A 52 -3.59 5.05 2.26
CA PHE A 52 -2.40 5.50 1.55
C PHE A 52 -2.62 6.88 0.96
N LYS A 53 -1.61 7.74 1.03
CA LYS A 53 -1.64 9.02 0.34
C LYS A 53 -0.34 9.22 -0.41
N GLU A 54 -0.46 9.69 -1.64
CA GLU A 54 0.70 10.01 -2.46
C GLU A 54 1.41 11.23 -1.89
N VAL A 55 2.71 11.11 -1.76
CA VAL A 55 3.53 12.19 -1.24
C VAL A 55 3.92 13.15 -2.35
#